data_a13824078d88218bfe6037aaa9a2083f
#
_entry.id   a13824078d88218bfe6037aaa9a2083f
#
_cell.length_a   1.000
_cell.length_b   1.000
_cell.length_c   1.000
_cell.angle_alpha   90.00
_cell.angle_beta   90.00
_cell.angle_gamma   90.00
#
_symmetry.space_group_name_H-M   'P 1'
#
loop_
_entity.id
_entity.type
_entity.pdbx_description
1 polymer ?
#
loop_
_entity_poly.entity_id
_entity_poly.type
_entity_poly.pdbx_seq_one_letter_code
_entity_poly.pdbx_strand_id
1 'polypeptide(L)'
;MASKLQVVRLPKNPDFLSSLLDFLRFSAAIAVFLGHTNFYWFFCGHVSGLGPQNGQDYVIIFFVLSGFVISWSIDRKKDYHFKQYLFDRMARLWTVALPALCLGAVLDHFGRSIHPQTYGSIFSADHLGLKYLISGLFFHESWFFSIRPGSNGPFWSLSYEFFY
;
A
#
# COMPACT_ATOMS: atom_id res chain seq x y z
N MET A 1 0.18 -34.06 -26.07
CA MET A 1 -0.10 -34.43 -24.65
C MET A 1 -0.42 -33.15 -23.90
N ALA A 2 -1.69 -32.81 -23.80
CA ALA A 2 -2.10 -31.61 -23.06
C ALA A 2 -2.22 -31.98 -21.58
N SER A 3 -1.37 -31.42 -20.73
CA SER A 3 -1.44 -31.57 -19.28
C SER A 3 -2.73 -30.90 -18.81
N LYS A 4 -3.67 -31.67 -18.27
CA LYS A 4 -4.83 -31.16 -17.56
C LYS A 4 -4.31 -30.37 -16.37
N LEU A 5 -4.39 -29.04 -16.43
CA LEU A 5 -4.25 -28.19 -15.27
C LEU A 5 -5.26 -28.68 -14.22
N GLN A 6 -4.77 -29.20 -13.11
CA GLN A 6 -5.62 -29.52 -11.96
C GLN A 6 -6.22 -28.23 -11.45
N VAL A 7 -7.50 -28.04 -11.70
CA VAL A 7 -8.27 -26.97 -11.09
C VAL A 7 -8.27 -27.23 -9.59
N VAL A 8 -7.52 -26.43 -8.85
CA VAL A 8 -7.53 -26.44 -7.38
C VAL A 8 -8.96 -26.14 -6.94
N ARG A 9 -9.66 -27.14 -6.42
CA ARG A 9 -11.01 -26.95 -5.89
C ARG A 9 -10.87 -26.16 -4.58
N LEU A 10 -11.30 -24.91 -4.62
CA LEU A 10 -11.38 -24.07 -3.45
C LEU A 10 -12.39 -24.64 -2.41
N PRO A 11 -12.20 -24.37 -1.11
CA PRO A 11 -13.03 -24.93 -0.05
C PRO A 11 -14.51 -24.63 -0.23
N LYS A 12 -15.37 -25.56 0.25
CA LYS A 12 -16.82 -25.53 0.08
C LYS A 12 -17.52 -24.33 0.73
N ASN A 13 -16.88 -23.64 1.66
CA ASN A 13 -17.43 -22.45 2.35
C ASN A 13 -16.73 -21.18 1.85
N PRO A 14 -17.32 -20.47 0.87
CA PRO A 14 -16.76 -19.25 0.32
C PRO A 14 -16.66 -18.13 1.35
N ASP A 15 -17.57 -18.08 2.33
CA ASP A 15 -17.60 -17.02 3.35
C ASP A 15 -16.45 -17.17 4.35
N PHE A 16 -16.13 -18.39 4.74
CA PHE A 16 -14.98 -18.66 5.61
C PHE A 16 -13.65 -18.28 4.96
N LEU A 17 -13.46 -18.64 3.69
CA LEU A 17 -12.24 -18.28 2.97
C LEU A 17 -12.10 -16.77 2.80
N SER A 18 -13.21 -16.07 2.48
CA SER A 18 -13.22 -14.61 2.39
C SER A 18 -12.82 -13.98 3.71
N SER A 19 -13.44 -14.39 4.81
CA SER A 19 -13.12 -13.85 6.15
C SER A 19 -11.68 -14.14 6.56
N LEU A 20 -11.15 -15.32 6.25
CA LEU A 20 -9.76 -15.66 6.52
C LEU A 20 -8.79 -14.79 5.73
N LEU A 21 -9.06 -14.57 4.45
CA LEU A 21 -8.23 -13.71 3.60
C LEU A 21 -8.24 -12.25 4.06
N ASP A 22 -9.41 -11.74 4.46
CA ASP A 22 -9.54 -10.39 5.02
C ASP A 22 -8.79 -10.26 6.34
N PHE A 23 -8.86 -11.26 7.21
CA PHE A 23 -8.09 -11.31 8.45
C PHE A 23 -6.58 -11.33 8.19
N LEU A 24 -6.10 -12.13 7.25
CA LEU A 24 -4.69 -12.19 6.88
C LEU A 24 -4.19 -10.86 6.29
N ARG A 25 -4.99 -10.21 5.46
CA ARG A 25 -4.67 -8.87 4.91
C ARG A 25 -4.60 -7.82 6.02
N PHE A 26 -5.56 -7.83 6.92
CA PHE A 26 -5.57 -6.93 8.08
C PHE A 26 -4.34 -7.15 8.97
N SER A 27 -3.98 -8.40 9.24
CA SER A 27 -2.79 -8.75 10.03
C SER A 27 -1.50 -8.30 9.34
N ALA A 28 -1.40 -8.49 8.02
CA ALA A 28 -0.27 -8.00 7.24
C ALA A 28 -0.18 -6.46 7.26
N ALA A 29 -1.30 -5.75 7.15
CA ALA A 29 -1.33 -4.29 7.24
C ALA A 29 -0.89 -3.79 8.63
N ILE A 30 -1.33 -4.43 9.71
CA ILE A 30 -0.85 -4.13 11.07
C ILE A 30 0.66 -4.37 11.17
N ALA A 31 1.17 -5.48 10.65
CA ALA A 31 2.59 -5.79 10.69
C ALA A 31 3.43 -4.75 9.93
N VAL A 32 2.96 -4.27 8.77
CA VAL A 32 3.56 -3.16 8.03
C VAL A 32 3.56 -1.88 8.87
N PHE A 33 2.43 -1.54 9.47
CA PHE A 33 2.30 -0.35 10.33
C PHE A 33 3.28 -0.40 11.52
N LEU A 34 3.32 -1.52 12.24
CA LEU A 34 4.24 -1.71 13.37
C LEU A 34 5.71 -1.66 12.92
N GLY A 35 6.03 -2.22 11.76
CA GLY A 35 7.37 -2.12 11.18
C GLY A 35 7.78 -0.67 10.92
N HIS A 36 6.89 0.15 10.39
CA HIS A 36 7.18 1.56 10.15
C HIS A 36 7.28 2.39 11.43
N THR A 37 6.43 2.15 12.42
CA THR A 37 6.47 2.86 13.71
C THR A 37 7.73 2.51 14.51
N ASN A 38 8.17 1.26 14.46
CA ASN A 38 9.38 0.82 15.14
C ASN A 38 10.65 1.37 14.46
N PHE A 39 10.67 1.44 13.13
CA PHE A 39 11.84 1.88 12.38
C PHE A 39 12.07 3.39 12.47
N TYR A 40 11.01 4.21 12.52
CA TYR A 40 11.21 5.65 12.34
C TYR A 40 11.17 6.49 13.60
N TRP A 41 10.30 6.24 14.61
CA TRP A 41 10.14 7.32 15.60
C TRP A 41 9.56 6.95 16.96
N PHE A 42 8.64 6.00 17.07
CA PHE A 42 7.93 5.80 18.33
C PHE A 42 8.72 5.02 19.36
N PHE A 43 9.52 4.06 18.95
CA PHE A 43 10.21 3.16 19.87
C PHE A 43 11.73 3.26 19.80
N CYS A 44 12.31 4.09 18.92
CA CYS A 44 13.76 4.31 18.79
C CYS A 44 14.61 3.03 18.81
N GLY A 45 14.09 1.96 18.26
CA GLY A 45 14.75 0.65 18.31
C GLY A 45 14.66 -0.07 19.67
N HIS A 46 13.96 0.48 20.67
CA HIS A 46 13.86 -0.13 22.00
C HIS A 46 12.93 -1.34 22.07
N VAL A 47 12.09 -1.53 21.06
CA VAL A 47 11.22 -2.72 20.93
C VAL A 47 11.81 -3.66 19.89
N SER A 48 13.08 -4.00 20.06
CA SER A 48 13.71 -5.05 19.27
C SER A 48 13.04 -6.39 19.61
N GLY A 49 12.24 -6.90 18.67
CA GLY A 49 11.61 -8.22 18.79
C GLY A 49 10.09 -8.25 18.61
N LEU A 50 9.37 -7.11 18.65
CA LEU A 50 7.92 -7.08 18.48
C LEU A 50 7.45 -6.63 17.09
N GLY A 51 8.35 -6.33 16.18
CA GLY A 51 8.01 -5.97 14.80
C GLY A 51 8.97 -6.59 13.81
N PRO A 52 8.52 -6.80 12.58
CA PRO A 52 9.36 -7.33 11.53
C PRO A 52 10.50 -6.36 11.25
N GLN A 53 11.70 -6.86 11.24
CA GLN A 53 12.90 -6.08 10.90
C GLN A 53 12.86 -5.56 9.46
N ASN A 54 12.07 -6.21 8.59
CA ASN A 54 11.88 -5.85 7.20
C ASN A 54 10.38 -5.64 6.91
N GLY A 55 9.87 -4.43 7.10
CA GLY A 55 8.47 -4.09 6.78
C GLY A 55 8.09 -4.38 5.31
N GLN A 56 9.08 -4.45 4.42
CA GLN A 56 8.89 -4.79 3.01
C GLN A 56 8.35 -6.21 2.78
N ASP A 57 8.74 -7.19 3.59
CA ASP A 57 8.27 -8.58 3.45
C ASP A 57 6.76 -8.68 3.65
N TYR A 58 6.22 -7.92 4.59
CA TYR A 58 4.77 -7.89 4.85
C TYR A 58 4.00 -7.14 3.77
N VAL A 59 4.61 -6.14 3.13
CA VAL A 59 4.03 -5.49 1.94
C VAL A 59 3.90 -6.50 0.80
N ILE A 60 4.90 -7.34 0.57
CA ILE A 60 4.85 -8.39 -0.45
C ILE A 60 3.73 -9.39 -0.13
N ILE A 61 3.64 -9.86 1.12
CA ILE A 61 2.54 -10.74 1.56
C ILE A 61 1.18 -10.08 1.33
N PHE A 62 1.04 -8.82 1.70
CA PHE A 62 -0.18 -8.05 1.48
C PHE A 62 -0.54 -7.98 -0.02
N PHE A 63 0.43 -7.75 -0.90
CA PHE A 63 0.21 -7.71 -2.35
C PHE A 63 -0.22 -9.06 -2.91
N VAL A 64 0.43 -10.15 -2.52
CA VAL A 64 0.06 -11.51 -2.96
C VAL A 64 -1.37 -11.84 -2.54
N LEU A 65 -1.73 -11.59 -1.28
CA LEU A 65 -3.09 -11.79 -0.78
C LEU A 65 -4.11 -10.92 -1.49
N SER A 66 -3.77 -9.65 -1.73
CA SER A 66 -4.66 -8.71 -2.44
C SER A 66 -4.88 -9.13 -3.89
N GLY A 67 -3.82 -9.51 -4.61
CA GLY A 67 -3.93 -10.02 -5.98
C GLY A 67 -4.79 -11.29 -6.06
N PHE A 68 -4.62 -12.21 -5.12
CA PHE A 68 -5.44 -13.42 -5.03
C PHE A 68 -6.93 -13.10 -4.83
N VAL A 69 -7.25 -12.21 -3.87
CA VAL A 69 -8.65 -11.82 -3.58
C VAL A 69 -9.29 -11.10 -4.78
N ILE A 70 -8.53 -10.26 -5.48
CA ILE A 70 -9.00 -9.57 -6.68
C ILE A 70 -9.32 -10.58 -7.78
N SER A 71 -8.40 -11.47 -8.11
CA SER A 71 -8.59 -12.50 -9.12
C SER A 71 -9.82 -13.37 -8.80
N TRP A 72 -9.93 -13.81 -7.56
CA TRP A 72 -11.06 -14.62 -7.09
C TRP A 72 -12.40 -13.86 -7.14
N SER A 73 -12.39 -12.56 -6.86
CA SER A 73 -13.61 -11.72 -6.93
C SER A 73 -14.07 -11.47 -8.36
N ILE A 74 -13.12 -11.35 -9.31
CA ILE A 74 -13.41 -11.15 -10.74
C ILE A 74 -14.03 -12.41 -11.32
N ASP A 75 -13.45 -13.59 -11.02
CA ASP A 75 -13.94 -14.88 -11.53
C ASP A 75 -15.40 -15.18 -11.15
N ARG A 76 -15.89 -14.55 -10.07
CA ARG A 76 -17.28 -14.70 -9.62
C ARG A 76 -18.28 -13.77 -10.30
N LYS A 77 -17.79 -12.70 -10.93
CA LYS A 77 -18.63 -11.69 -11.59
C LYS A 77 -18.68 -11.98 -13.10
N LYS A 78 -19.74 -12.63 -13.58
CA LYS A 78 -19.87 -13.08 -14.98
C LYS A 78 -19.83 -11.96 -16.04
N ASP A 79 -20.16 -10.71 -15.67
CA ASP A 79 -20.27 -9.58 -16.60
C ASP A 79 -19.46 -8.35 -16.14
N TYR A 80 -18.28 -8.61 -15.55
CA TYR A 80 -17.47 -7.52 -15.01
C TYR A 80 -16.52 -6.97 -16.08
N HIS A 81 -16.85 -5.79 -16.63
CA HIS A 81 -16.05 -5.15 -17.65
C HIS A 81 -14.79 -4.51 -17.08
N PHE A 82 -13.68 -4.59 -17.82
CA PHE A 82 -12.38 -4.02 -17.42
C PHE A 82 -12.47 -2.54 -17.00
N LYS A 83 -13.25 -1.71 -17.70
CA LYS A 83 -13.45 -0.30 -17.35
C LYS A 83 -14.07 -0.13 -15.95
N GLN A 84 -15.05 -0.94 -15.61
CA GLN A 84 -15.70 -0.91 -14.30
C GLN A 84 -14.73 -1.37 -13.21
N TYR A 85 -13.98 -2.44 -13.48
CA TYR A 85 -12.91 -2.90 -12.59
C TYR A 85 -11.90 -1.78 -12.28
N LEU A 86 -11.40 -1.12 -13.31
CA LEU A 86 -10.41 -0.05 -13.15
C LEU A 86 -11.00 1.12 -12.34
N PHE A 87 -12.23 1.52 -12.64
CA PHE A 87 -12.90 2.60 -11.92
C PHE A 87 -13.11 2.26 -10.43
N ASP A 88 -13.64 1.08 -10.13
CA ASP A 88 -13.87 0.61 -8.76
C ASP A 88 -12.55 0.52 -7.97
N ARG A 89 -11.48 0.13 -8.65
CA ARG A 89 -10.15 0.05 -8.06
C ARG A 89 -9.57 1.44 -7.76
N MET A 90 -9.61 2.35 -8.74
CA MET A 90 -9.16 3.73 -8.56
C MET A 90 -9.94 4.43 -7.45
N ALA A 91 -11.26 4.29 -7.42
CA ALA A 91 -12.09 4.87 -6.39
C ALA A 91 -11.66 4.38 -4.99
N ARG A 92 -11.39 3.09 -4.85
CA ARG A 92 -10.91 2.49 -3.60
C ARG A 92 -9.53 3.01 -3.18
N LEU A 93 -8.60 3.13 -4.12
CA LEU A 93 -7.27 3.67 -3.82
C LEU A 93 -7.34 5.17 -3.45
N TRP A 94 -8.14 5.95 -4.16
CA TRP A 94 -8.27 7.38 -3.88
C TRP A 94 -8.94 7.67 -2.54
N THR A 95 -9.88 6.85 -2.07
CA THR A 95 -10.50 7.04 -0.75
C THR A 95 -9.48 6.99 0.41
N VAL A 96 -8.36 6.32 0.22
CA VAL A 96 -7.27 6.23 1.20
C VAL A 96 -6.13 7.19 0.86
N ALA A 97 -5.72 7.22 -0.41
CA ALA A 97 -4.56 7.97 -0.87
C ALA A 97 -4.73 9.49 -0.72
N LEU A 98 -5.88 10.05 -1.13
CA LEU A 98 -6.09 11.49 -1.07
C LEU A 98 -6.12 12.03 0.37
N PRO A 99 -6.86 11.44 1.32
CA PRO A 99 -6.75 11.85 2.72
C PRO A 99 -5.34 11.71 3.29
N ALA A 100 -4.61 10.64 2.94
CA ALA A 100 -3.24 10.43 3.39
C ALA A 100 -2.27 11.50 2.83
N LEU A 101 -2.42 11.87 1.56
CA LEU A 101 -1.64 12.97 0.95
C LEU A 101 -1.98 14.32 1.58
N CYS A 102 -3.25 14.63 1.79
CA CYS A 102 -3.68 15.88 2.44
C CYS A 102 -3.15 15.97 3.87
N LEU A 103 -3.31 14.88 4.65
CA LEU A 103 -2.81 14.83 6.02
C LEU A 103 -1.29 14.94 6.05
N GLY A 104 -0.59 14.23 5.18
CA GLY A 104 0.87 14.30 5.05
C GLY A 104 1.34 15.72 4.74
N ALA A 105 0.69 16.43 3.80
CA ALA A 105 1.01 17.80 3.45
C ALA A 105 0.84 18.75 4.64
N VAL A 106 -0.24 18.61 5.41
CA VAL A 106 -0.51 19.41 6.62
C VAL A 106 0.55 19.13 7.69
N LEU A 107 0.82 17.85 7.97
CA LEU A 107 1.82 17.45 8.97
C LEU A 107 3.23 17.90 8.57
N ASP A 108 3.61 17.80 7.30
CA ASP A 108 4.88 18.28 6.79
C ASP A 108 5.01 19.81 6.92
N HIS A 109 3.93 20.54 6.66
CA HIS A 109 3.93 21.99 6.82
C HIS A 109 4.23 22.40 8.26
N PHE A 110 3.53 21.84 9.23
CA PHE A 110 3.74 22.13 10.65
C PHE A 110 5.07 21.54 11.18
N GLY A 111 5.38 20.29 10.82
CA GLY A 111 6.58 19.62 11.29
C GLY A 111 7.86 20.31 10.86
N ARG A 112 7.92 20.87 9.64
CA ARG A 112 9.04 21.68 9.17
C ARG A 112 9.21 22.96 9.95
N SER A 113 8.13 23.57 10.42
CA SER A 113 8.16 24.77 11.23
C SER A 113 8.69 24.49 12.65
N ILE A 114 8.37 23.33 13.22
CA ILE A 114 8.71 22.96 14.60
C ILE A 114 10.10 22.29 14.66
N HIS A 115 10.43 21.40 13.71
CA HIS A 115 11.68 20.63 13.68
C HIS A 115 12.39 20.68 12.33
N PRO A 116 12.89 21.84 11.89
CA PRO A 116 13.48 22.00 10.56
C PRO A 116 14.71 21.09 10.32
N GLN A 117 15.47 20.79 11.36
CA GLN A 117 16.66 19.94 11.24
C GLN A 117 16.32 18.50 10.89
N THR A 118 15.27 17.96 11.49
CA THR A 118 14.78 16.60 11.19
C THR A 118 14.25 16.50 9.77
N TYR A 119 13.53 17.51 9.34
CA TYR A 119 12.95 17.52 7.98
C TYR A 119 13.99 17.76 6.89
N GLY A 120 15.11 18.43 7.18
CA GLY A 120 16.16 18.73 6.22
C GLY A 120 16.80 17.51 5.56
N SER A 121 16.77 16.35 6.23
CA SER A 121 17.33 15.10 5.70
C SER A 121 16.33 14.21 4.92
N ILE A 122 15.03 14.35 5.20
CA ILE A 122 13.99 13.46 4.67
C ILE A 122 13.02 14.12 3.70
N PHE A 123 12.98 15.46 3.71
CA PHE A 123 12.03 16.26 2.94
C PHE A 123 12.73 17.08 1.86
N SER A 124 12.29 16.94 0.61
CA SER A 124 12.70 17.81 -0.49
C SER A 124 11.54 18.70 -0.91
N ALA A 125 11.73 20.02 -0.82
CA ALA A 125 10.73 21.00 -1.20
C ALA A 125 10.65 21.23 -2.72
N ASP A 126 11.62 20.69 -3.50
CA ASP A 126 11.68 20.91 -4.92
C ASP A 126 10.46 20.33 -5.64
N HIS A 127 9.78 21.17 -6.42
CA HIS A 127 8.60 20.77 -7.19
C HIS A 127 7.52 20.04 -6.39
N LEU A 128 7.30 20.45 -5.13
CA LEU A 128 6.42 19.75 -4.19
C LEU A 128 5.01 19.53 -4.76
N GLY A 129 4.41 20.55 -5.37
CA GLY A 129 3.08 20.42 -6.00
C GLY A 129 3.02 19.34 -7.08
N LEU A 130 4.07 19.26 -7.91
CA LEU A 130 4.18 18.24 -8.95
C LEU A 130 4.35 16.84 -8.33
N LYS A 131 5.13 16.71 -7.25
CA LYS A 131 5.28 15.44 -6.52
C LYS A 131 3.95 14.95 -5.98
N TYR A 132 3.15 15.83 -5.35
CA TYR A 132 1.82 15.48 -4.87
C TYR A 132 0.86 15.11 -5.99
N LEU A 133 0.89 15.83 -7.13
CA LEU A 133 0.08 15.52 -8.29
C LEU A 133 0.40 14.14 -8.86
N ILE A 134 1.68 13.86 -9.09
CA ILE A 134 2.15 12.56 -9.60
C ILE A 134 1.78 11.44 -8.61
N SER A 135 1.90 11.69 -7.31
CA SER A 135 1.53 10.73 -6.27
C SER A 135 0.02 10.49 -6.21
N GLY A 136 -0.80 11.51 -6.38
CA GLY A 136 -2.26 11.37 -6.48
C GLY A 136 -2.72 10.60 -7.71
N LEU A 137 -1.91 10.56 -8.76
CA LEU A 137 -2.12 9.76 -9.96
C LEU A 137 -1.46 8.38 -9.90
N PHE A 138 -0.81 8.01 -8.79
CA PHE A 138 -0.10 6.75 -8.57
C PHE A 138 1.12 6.51 -9.49
N PHE A 139 1.65 7.54 -10.15
CA PHE A 139 2.83 7.45 -11.01
C PHE A 139 4.13 7.86 -10.31
N HIS A 140 4.17 7.86 -8.99
CA HIS A 140 5.29 8.35 -8.19
C HIS A 140 6.39 7.30 -7.97
N GLU A 141 6.13 6.03 -8.23
CA GLU A 141 7.11 4.95 -8.08
C GLU A 141 7.12 4.05 -9.30
N SER A 142 8.30 3.75 -9.81
CA SER A 142 8.52 2.77 -10.87
C SER A 142 9.93 2.17 -10.73
N TRP A 143 10.28 1.22 -11.58
CA TRP A 143 11.63 0.64 -11.57
C TRP A 143 12.74 1.63 -11.96
N PHE A 144 12.40 2.78 -12.54
CA PHE A 144 13.36 3.77 -13.06
C PHE A 144 13.41 5.05 -12.24
N PHE A 145 12.41 5.33 -11.44
CA PHE A 145 12.34 6.54 -10.61
C PHE A 145 11.48 6.32 -9.37
N SER A 146 11.82 7.07 -8.32
CA SER A 146 11.08 7.11 -7.06
C SER A 146 10.87 8.57 -6.65
N ILE A 147 9.61 8.97 -6.51
CA ILE A 147 9.20 10.33 -6.17
C ILE A 147 8.41 10.27 -4.87
N ARG A 148 8.94 10.85 -3.80
CA ARG A 148 8.26 10.86 -2.50
C ARG A 148 7.38 12.09 -2.36
N PRO A 149 6.09 11.93 -1.98
CA PRO A 149 5.25 13.06 -1.61
C PRO A 149 5.62 13.54 -0.20
N GLY A 150 6.44 14.59 -0.13
CA GLY A 150 6.92 15.11 1.15
C GLY A 150 7.77 14.12 1.95
N SER A 151 7.45 13.95 3.23
CA SER A 151 8.12 12.99 4.12
C SER A 151 7.52 11.58 4.08
N ASN A 152 6.42 11.38 3.33
CA ASN A 152 5.68 10.12 3.30
C ASN A 152 6.41 9.04 2.49
N GLY A 153 7.43 8.41 3.11
CA GLY A 153 8.16 7.30 2.53
C GLY A 153 7.30 6.09 2.17
N PRO A 154 6.44 5.58 3.07
CA PRO A 154 5.62 4.38 2.85
C PRO A 154 4.65 4.47 1.66
N PHE A 155 4.41 5.65 1.12
CA PHE A 155 3.47 5.86 0.01
C PHE A 155 3.86 5.12 -1.28
N TRP A 156 5.13 4.71 -1.43
CA TRP A 156 5.65 4.00 -2.61
C TRP A 156 4.82 2.75 -2.98
N SER A 157 4.30 2.04 -2.00
CA SER A 157 3.55 0.80 -2.22
C SER A 157 2.24 0.99 -2.98
N LEU A 158 1.61 2.17 -2.91
CA LEU A 158 0.35 2.46 -3.61
C LEU A 158 0.51 2.53 -5.13
N SER A 159 1.67 2.93 -5.66
CA SER A 159 1.95 2.83 -7.10
C SER A 159 1.92 1.38 -7.57
N TYR A 160 2.59 0.49 -6.86
CA TYR A 160 2.57 -0.93 -7.22
C TYR A 160 1.17 -1.52 -7.07
N GLU A 161 0.43 -1.13 -6.03
CA GLU A 161 -0.96 -1.56 -5.88
C GLU A 161 -1.84 -1.09 -7.04
N PHE A 162 -1.58 0.07 -7.62
CA PHE A 162 -2.31 0.56 -8.78
C PHE A 162 -2.04 -0.26 -10.05
N PHE A 163 -0.79 -0.70 -10.26
CA PHE A 163 -0.37 -1.35 -11.51
C PHE A 163 -0.62 -2.86 -11.56
N TYR A 164 -0.81 -3.56 -10.48
CA TYR A 164 -1.14 -5.00 -10.51
C TYR A 164 -2.64 -5.25 -10.32
#